data_1f3a38d52e92a6355e917ed0d7db8ba9
#
_entry.id   1f3a38d52e92a6355e917ed0d7db8ba9
#
_cell.length_a   1.000
_cell.length_b   1.000
_cell.length_c   1.000
_cell.angle_alpha   90.00
_cell.angle_beta   90.00
_cell.angle_gamma   90.00
#
_symmetry.space_group_name_H-M   'P 1'
#
loop_
_entity.id
_entity.type
_entity.pdbx_description
1 polymer ?
#
loop_
_entity_poly.entity_id
_entity_poly.type
_entity_poly.pdbx_seq_one_letter_code
_entity_poly.pdbx_strand_id
1 'polypeptide(L)' 'MDREQKNNRNDFVTSDIGIAAYLQLMGFKLLECKRQESGKFFFRFLDENSECAAHSLQFLDSDFCRFDNNVRNLKKILFS' A
#
# COMPACT_ATOMS: atom_id res chain seq x y z
N MET A 1 1.13 25.16 -15.79
CA MET A 1 1.34 24.92 -15.34
C MET A 1 1.38 24.45 -14.77
N ASP A 2 1.30 24.24 -14.50
CA ASP A 2 1.49 23.75 -13.96
C ASP A 2 1.68 23.16 -13.30
N ARG A 3 1.69 23.02 -13.03
CA ARG A 3 1.81 22.52 -12.36
C ARG A 3 2.15 21.73 -12.22
N GLU A 4 1.92 21.64 -12.19
CA GLU A 4 2.20 20.91 -12.04
C GLU A 4 2.86 20.26 -11.91
N GLN A 5 3.01 20.42 -12.15
CA GLN A 5 3.62 20.01 -12.05
C GLN A 5 4.29 19.63 -11.67
N LYS A 6 4.21 19.99 -11.79
CA LYS A 6 4.95 19.61 -11.14
C LYS A 6 5.51 18.50 -10.86
N ASN A 7 5.26 18.24 -10.97
CA ASN A 7 5.76 17.02 -10.64
C ASN A 7 5.33 15.95 -11.60
N ASN A 8 6.25 15.44 -12.28
CA ASN A 8 5.98 14.49 -13.32
C ASN A 8 5.98 13.06 -12.81
N ARG A 9 6.18 12.91 -11.52
CA ARG A 9 6.23 11.60 -10.92
C ARG A 9 4.86 11.22 -10.41
N ASN A 10 4.45 10.02 -10.74
CA ASN A 10 3.22 9.46 -10.19
C ASN A 10 3.56 8.71 -8.91
N ASP A 11 2.84 9.00 -7.87
CA ASP A 11 2.97 8.30 -6.61
C ASP A 11 1.65 7.58 -6.31
N PHE A 12 1.75 6.45 -5.65
CA PHE A 12 0.58 5.69 -5.22
C PHE A 12 0.57 5.68 -3.70
N VAL A 13 -0.58 6.01 -3.12
CA VAL A 13 -0.72 6.09 -1.66
C VAL A 13 -1.77 5.09 -1.20
N THR A 14 -1.44 4.34 -0.17
CA THR A 14 -2.38 3.40 0.44
C THR A 14 -2.22 3.43 1.95
N SER A 15 -3.31 3.20 2.66
CA SER A 15 -3.26 3.02 4.11
C SER A 15 -3.42 1.54 4.50
N ASP A 16 -3.47 0.65 3.52
CA ASP A 16 -3.59 -0.78 3.75
C ASP A 16 -2.21 -1.43 3.81
N ILE A 17 -1.85 -1.94 4.97
CA ILE A 17 -0.52 -2.50 5.17
C ILE A 17 -0.28 -3.76 4.33
N GLY A 18 -1.35 -4.54 4.07
CA GLY A 18 -1.23 -5.72 3.22
C GLY A 18 -0.91 -5.35 1.79
N ILE A 19 -1.59 -4.34 1.26
CA ILE A 19 -1.30 -3.83 -0.09
C ILE A 19 0.11 -3.27 -0.13
N ALA A 20 0.50 -2.52 0.89
CA ALA A 20 1.85 -1.95 0.94
C ALA A 20 2.92 -3.05 0.92
N ALA A 21 2.72 -4.09 1.71
CA ALA A 21 3.66 -5.22 1.75
C ALA A 21 3.73 -5.91 0.39
N TYR A 22 2.59 -6.08 -0.26
CA TYR A 22 2.55 -6.70 -1.58
C TYR A 22 3.28 -5.87 -2.62
N LEU A 23 3.09 -4.54 -2.58
CA LEU A 23 3.77 -3.66 -3.53
C LEU A 23 5.28 -3.72 -3.33
N GLN A 24 5.75 -3.78 -2.08
CA GLN A 24 7.18 -3.95 -1.84
C GLN A 24 7.68 -5.29 -2.38
N LEU A 25 6.89 -6.35 -2.21
CA LEU A 25 7.24 -7.66 -2.73
C LEU A 25 7.38 -7.63 -4.25
N MET A 26 6.52 -6.85 -4.90
CA MET A 26 6.55 -6.71 -6.36
C MET A 26 7.67 -5.79 -6.85
N GLY A 27 8.41 -5.17 -5.94
CA GLY A 27 9.55 -4.36 -6.32
C GLY A 27 9.31 -2.87 -6.38
N PHE A 28 8.13 -2.40 -5.97
CA PHE A 28 7.87 -0.96 -5.96
C PHE A 28 8.62 -0.31 -4.81
N LYS A 29 9.15 0.88 -5.06
CA LYS A 29 9.94 1.59 -4.06
C LYS A 29 9.04 2.37 -3.11
N LEU A 30 9.20 2.11 -1.82
CA LEU A 30 8.50 2.86 -0.78
C LEU A 30 9.22 4.19 -0.59
N LEU A 31 8.50 5.27 -0.80
CA LEU A 31 9.06 6.62 -0.68
C LEU A 31 8.84 7.21 0.70
N GLU A 32 7.70 6.87 1.32
CA GLU A 32 7.35 7.47 2.58
C GLU A 32 6.39 6.57 3.33
N CYS A 33 6.58 6.51 4.65
CA CYS A 33 5.64 5.87 5.56
C CYS A 33 5.41 6.87 6.69
N LYS A 34 4.17 7.26 6.88
CA LYS A 34 3.88 8.33 7.83
C LYS A 34 2.65 8.02 8.66
N ARG A 35 2.73 8.32 9.95
CA ARG A 35 1.60 8.20 10.85
C ARG A 35 1.07 9.61 11.16
N GLN A 36 -0.25 9.76 11.08
CA GLN A 36 -0.90 11.02 11.39
C GLN A 36 -1.27 11.07 12.89
N GLU A 37 -1.57 12.25 13.37
CA GLU A 37 -1.95 12.44 14.78
C GLU A 37 -3.19 11.63 15.15
N SER A 38 -4.09 11.45 14.21
CA SER A 38 -5.31 10.66 14.42
C SER A 38 -5.04 9.17 14.60
N GLY A 39 -3.79 8.73 14.42
CA GLY A 39 -3.43 7.34 14.49
C GLY A 39 -3.47 6.64 13.14
N LYS A 40 -3.98 7.32 12.13
CA LYS A 40 -3.97 6.80 10.77
C LYS A 40 -2.57 6.86 10.20
N PHE A 41 -2.29 5.98 9.26
CA PHE A 41 -0.98 5.96 8.61
C PHE A 41 -1.17 5.75 7.11
N PHE A 42 -0.12 6.07 6.37
CA PHE A 42 -0.14 5.81 4.94
C PHE A 42 1.24 5.46 4.45
N PHE A 43 1.27 4.82 3.30
CA PHE A 43 2.48 4.42 2.58
C PHE A 43 2.42 5.04 1.19
N ARG A 44 3.52 5.65 0.78
CA ARG A 44 3.62 6.26 -0.55
C ARG A 44 4.66 5.51 -1.35
N PHE A 45 4.28 5.06 -2.54
CA PHE A 45 5.17 4.32 -3.42
C PHE A 45 5.41 5.08 -4.70
N LEU A 46 6.62 4.93 -5.24
CA LEU A 46 6.92 5.44 -6.57
C LEU A 46 6.20 4.58 -7.59
N ASP A 47 5.43 5.22 -8.46
CA ASP A 47 4.57 4.53 -9.41
C ASP A 47 4.71 5.12 -10.80
N GLU A 48 5.93 5.09 -11.34
CA GLU A 48 6.28 5.77 -12.58
C GLU A 48 5.42 5.36 -13.77
N ASN A 49 4.99 4.10 -13.79
CA ASN A 49 4.22 3.57 -14.91
C ASN A 49 2.75 3.36 -14.56
N SER A 50 2.30 3.90 -13.45
CA SER A 50 0.91 3.80 -12.99
C SER A 50 0.42 2.35 -12.90
N GLU A 51 1.26 1.48 -12.35
CA GLU A 51 0.97 0.05 -12.24
C GLU A 51 0.51 -0.38 -10.86
N CYS A 52 0.69 0.48 -9.85
CA CYS A 52 0.38 0.08 -8.47
C CYS A 52 -1.09 -0.27 -8.27
N ALA A 53 -1.99 0.47 -8.91
CA ALA A 53 -3.42 0.20 -8.77
C ALA A 53 -3.77 -1.20 -9.28
N ALA A 54 -3.21 -1.59 -10.42
CA ALA A 54 -3.45 -2.91 -11.00
C ALA A 54 -2.91 -4.00 -10.09
N HIS A 55 -1.70 -3.81 -9.55
CA HIS A 55 -1.12 -4.78 -8.61
C HIS A 55 -1.94 -4.87 -7.33
N SER A 56 -2.49 -3.75 -6.87
CA SER A 56 -3.33 -3.75 -5.67
C SER A 56 -4.58 -4.60 -5.89
N LEU A 57 -5.17 -4.52 -7.08
CA LEU A 57 -6.32 -5.36 -7.42
C LEU A 57 -5.93 -6.83 -7.47
N GLN A 58 -4.75 -7.13 -8.02
CA GLN A 58 -4.25 -8.50 -8.06
C GLN A 58 -4.05 -9.05 -6.65
N PHE A 59 -3.58 -8.22 -5.73
CA PHE A 59 -3.40 -8.62 -4.35
C PHE A 59 -4.73 -9.08 -3.74
N LEU A 60 -5.81 -8.34 -3.99
CA LEU A 60 -7.11 -8.66 -3.39
C LEU A 60 -7.61 -10.05 -3.77
N ASP A 61 -7.17 -10.55 -4.92
CA ASP A 61 -7.58 -11.85 -5.44
C ASP A 61 -6.48 -12.90 -5.29
N SER A 62 -5.53 -12.67 -4.39
CA SER A 62 -4.36 -13.53 -4.27
C SER A 62 -4.34 -14.29 -2.95
N ASP A 63 -3.46 -15.29 -2.91
CA ASP A 63 -3.19 -16.02 -1.67
C ASP A 63 -2.53 -15.13 -0.63
N PHE A 64 -1.81 -14.10 -1.07
CA PHE A 64 -1.21 -13.16 -0.14
C PHE A 64 -2.27 -12.41 0.66
N CYS A 65 -3.38 -12.05 -0.01
CA CYS A 65 -4.48 -11.39 0.68
C CYS A 65 -5.14 -12.34 1.68
N ARG A 66 -5.32 -13.59 1.29
CA ARG A 66 -5.86 -14.60 2.20
C ARG A 66 -4.97 -14.79 3.43
N PHE A 67 -3.66 -14.86 3.20
CA PHE A 67 -2.71 -14.96 4.28
C PHE A 67 -2.82 -13.75 5.22
N ASP A 68 -2.85 -12.55 4.65
CA ASP A 68 -2.95 -11.33 5.43
C ASP A 68 -4.22 -11.31 6.27
N ASN A 69 -5.35 -11.71 5.67
CA ASN A 69 -6.63 -11.76 6.38
C ASN A 69 -6.58 -12.77 7.53
N ASN A 70 -5.94 -13.90 7.32
CA ASN A 70 -5.79 -14.90 8.37
C ASN A 70 -4.94 -14.38 9.51
N VAL A 71 -3.86 -13.68 9.21
CA VAL A 71 -3.03 -13.05 10.24
C VAL A 71 -3.86 -12.08 11.08
N ARG A 72 -4.64 -11.23 10.40
CA ARG A 72 -5.49 -10.26 11.09
C ARG A 72 -6.53 -10.95 11.98
N ASN A 73 -7.14 -12.01 11.47
CA ASN A 73 -8.13 -12.76 12.24
C ASN A 73 -7.52 -13.41 13.47
N LEU A 74 -6.33 -13.98 13.32
CA LEU A 74 -5.64 -14.60 14.45
C LEU A 74 -5.28 -13.57 15.50
N LYS A 75 -4.88 -12.37 15.08
CA LYS A 75 -4.60 -11.28 16.01
C LYS A 75 -5.83 -10.88 16.79
N LYS A 76 -6.99 -10.83 16.12
CA LYS A 76 -8.24 -10.51 16.80
C LYS A 76 -8.57 -11.54 17.87
N ILE A 77 -8.38 -12.81 17.57
CA ILE A 77 -8.62 -13.87 18.55
C ILE A 77 -7.63 -13.75 19.72
N LEU A 78 -6.36 -13.53 19.39
CA LEU A 78 -5.30 -13.47 20.39
C LEU A 78 -5.48 -12.32 21.38
N PHE A 79 -5.99 -11.19 20.88
CA PHE A 79 -6.11 -9.98 21.68
C PHE A 79 -7.54 -9.64 22.09
N SER A 80 -8.48 -10.55 21.91
CA SER A 80 -9.87 -10.32 22.30
C SER A 80 -10.12 -10.56 23.79
#